data_a003b78a2116a62837d541a411aa5586
#
_entry.id   a003b78a2116a62837d541a411aa5586
#
_cell.length_a   1.000
_cell.length_b   1.000
_cell.length_c   1.000
_cell.angle_alpha   90.00
_cell.angle_beta   90.00
_cell.angle_gamma   90.00
#
_symmetry.space_group_name_H-M   'P 1'
#
loop_
_entity.id
_entity.type
_entity.pdbx_description
1 polymer ?
#
loop_
_entity_poly.entity_id
_entity_poly.type
_entity_poly.pdbx_seq_one_letter_code
_entity_poly.pdbx_strand_id
1 'polypeptide(L)'
;MNTIIDLLERHGPLTGKEIIEKTNMNALRVWKICNNSPGIVIKTIGKRYLRLDKQVEGWARLSPSIIREFYSYSVIGLEGQIQGIFKKAELLQQEIIEISKKKYQLALTAMKKAVDLQEDSQLILAHTCFIISGDVAYEMAHLEPRPEFTTGELVNGSDLDIVIVTKDLPEHITQGLDSSIYAQKAFLLKN
;
A
#
# COMPACT_ATOMS: atom_id res chain seq x y z
N MET A 1 -20.72 -6.71 -26.65
CA MET A 1 -21.24 -6.45 -25.32
C MET A 1 -20.09 -6.10 -24.39
N ASN A 2 -20.17 -5.01 -23.67
CA ASN A 2 -19.05 -4.58 -22.86
C ASN A 2 -19.22 -5.20 -21.44
N THR A 3 -18.61 -6.34 -21.23
CA THR A 3 -18.72 -7.15 -20.02
C THR A 3 -18.54 -6.36 -18.71
N ILE A 4 -17.80 -5.23 -18.74
CA ILE A 4 -17.58 -4.39 -17.55
C ILE A 4 -18.81 -3.49 -17.28
N ILE A 5 -19.43 -2.92 -18.32
CA ILE A 5 -20.65 -2.11 -18.18
C ILE A 5 -21.77 -2.98 -17.60
N ASP A 6 -21.99 -4.16 -18.21
CA ASP A 6 -23.02 -5.11 -17.73
C ASP A 6 -22.75 -5.56 -16.26
N LEU A 7 -21.47 -5.64 -15.86
CA LEU A 7 -21.09 -5.95 -14.49
C LEU A 7 -21.45 -4.81 -13.53
N LEU A 8 -21.14 -3.56 -13.93
CA LEU A 8 -21.44 -2.37 -13.14
C LEU A 8 -22.93 -2.07 -13.04
N GLU A 9 -23.69 -2.37 -14.08
CA GLU A 9 -25.17 -2.29 -14.05
C GLU A 9 -25.77 -3.24 -13.02
N ARG A 10 -25.26 -4.48 -12.98
CA ARG A 10 -25.79 -5.51 -12.08
C ARG A 10 -25.35 -5.36 -10.62
N HIS A 11 -24.14 -4.93 -10.38
CA HIS A 11 -23.53 -4.91 -9.04
C HIS A 11 -23.37 -3.52 -8.43
N GLY A 12 -23.63 -2.47 -9.22
CA GLY A 12 -23.29 -1.10 -8.82
C GLY A 12 -21.79 -0.82 -8.89
N PRO A 13 -21.31 0.26 -8.24
CA PRO A 13 -19.90 0.63 -8.23
C PRO A 13 -19.02 -0.45 -7.58
N LEU A 14 -17.89 -0.75 -8.22
CA LEU A 14 -16.92 -1.75 -7.81
C LEU A 14 -15.52 -1.14 -7.70
N THR A 15 -14.66 -1.73 -6.86
CA THR A 15 -13.22 -1.41 -6.88
C THR A 15 -12.55 -2.02 -8.10
N GLY A 16 -11.38 -1.51 -8.47
CA GLY A 16 -10.59 -2.10 -9.55
C GLY A 16 -10.28 -3.58 -9.31
N LYS A 17 -9.99 -3.95 -8.05
CA LYS A 17 -9.81 -5.32 -7.58
C LYS A 17 -11.04 -6.18 -7.89
N GLU A 18 -12.21 -5.76 -7.42
CA GLU A 18 -13.46 -6.51 -7.60
C GLU A 18 -13.79 -6.74 -9.08
N ILE A 19 -13.51 -5.77 -9.95
CA ILE A 19 -13.73 -5.91 -11.40
C ILE A 19 -12.78 -6.95 -11.98
N ILE A 20 -11.49 -6.90 -11.64
CA ILE A 20 -10.49 -7.85 -12.12
C ILE A 20 -10.84 -9.27 -11.67
N GLU A 21 -11.17 -9.47 -10.41
CA GLU A 21 -11.58 -10.78 -9.85
C GLU A 21 -12.85 -11.32 -10.51
N LYS A 22 -13.89 -10.48 -10.67
CA LYS A 22 -15.16 -10.91 -11.25
C LYS A 22 -15.11 -11.19 -12.75
N THR A 23 -14.22 -10.52 -13.47
CA THR A 23 -14.05 -10.69 -14.93
C THR A 23 -13.00 -11.73 -15.28
N ASN A 24 -12.10 -12.06 -14.36
CA ASN A 24 -10.90 -12.87 -14.58
C ASN A 24 -10.04 -12.35 -15.76
N MET A 25 -10.11 -11.04 -16.01
CA MET A 25 -9.38 -10.40 -17.09
C MET A 25 -8.04 -9.88 -16.58
N ASN A 26 -7.07 -9.76 -17.50
CA ASN A 26 -5.80 -9.10 -17.18
C ASN A 26 -6.02 -7.65 -16.70
N ALA A 27 -5.37 -7.26 -15.60
CA ALA A 27 -5.54 -5.96 -14.95
C ALA A 27 -5.33 -4.77 -15.89
N LEU A 28 -4.33 -4.84 -16.77
CA LEU A 28 -4.04 -3.80 -17.75
C LEU A 28 -5.19 -3.66 -18.75
N ARG A 29 -5.79 -4.77 -19.16
CA ARG A 29 -6.93 -4.76 -20.08
C ARG A 29 -8.16 -4.14 -19.43
N VAL A 30 -8.44 -4.49 -18.18
CA VAL A 30 -9.54 -3.89 -17.40
C VAL A 30 -9.31 -2.39 -17.24
N TRP A 31 -8.12 -1.99 -16.81
CA TRP A 31 -7.73 -0.58 -16.69
C TRP A 31 -7.95 0.20 -18.01
N LYS A 32 -7.48 -0.33 -19.15
CA LYS A 32 -7.69 0.30 -20.47
C LYS A 32 -9.16 0.44 -20.83
N ILE A 33 -9.96 -0.59 -20.59
CA ILE A 33 -11.40 -0.53 -20.88
C ILE A 33 -12.07 0.53 -20.00
N CYS A 34 -11.81 0.54 -18.69
CA CYS A 34 -12.42 1.50 -17.77
C CYS A 34 -12.04 2.96 -18.11
N ASN A 35 -10.78 3.21 -18.52
CA ASN A 35 -10.33 4.57 -18.85
C ASN A 35 -10.79 5.06 -20.23
N ASN A 36 -11.10 4.17 -21.17
CA ASN A 36 -11.46 4.54 -22.54
C ASN A 36 -12.95 4.35 -22.87
N SER A 37 -13.76 3.81 -21.94
CA SER A 37 -15.19 3.59 -22.18
C SER A 37 -16.00 4.81 -21.80
N PRO A 38 -16.80 5.38 -22.70
CA PRO A 38 -17.75 6.43 -22.35
C PRO A 38 -18.74 5.92 -21.29
N GLY A 39 -19.14 6.80 -20.37
CA GLY A 39 -20.11 6.48 -19.32
C GLY A 39 -19.52 5.76 -18.11
N ILE A 40 -18.25 5.36 -18.13
CA ILE A 40 -17.53 4.85 -16.95
C ILE A 40 -16.84 6.01 -16.21
N VAL A 41 -17.08 6.08 -14.92
CA VAL A 41 -16.46 7.05 -14.00
C VAL A 41 -15.51 6.31 -13.08
N ILE A 42 -14.29 6.83 -12.92
CA ILE A 42 -13.29 6.31 -11.99
C ILE A 42 -13.02 7.36 -10.93
N LYS A 43 -13.22 6.99 -9.67
CA LYS A 43 -12.87 7.78 -8.50
C LYS A 43 -11.67 7.16 -7.79
N THR A 44 -10.54 7.85 -7.83
CA THR A 44 -9.35 7.44 -7.08
C THR A 44 -9.35 8.14 -5.73
N ILE A 45 -9.01 7.40 -4.69
CA ILE A 45 -8.90 7.87 -3.30
C ILE A 45 -7.44 7.99 -2.86
N GLY A 46 -7.24 8.61 -1.70
CA GLY A 46 -5.95 8.71 -1.03
C GLY A 46 -5.12 9.93 -1.43
N LYS A 47 -3.94 10.01 -0.83
CA LYS A 47 -2.99 11.10 -1.05
C LYS A 47 -2.08 10.73 -2.23
N ARG A 48 -1.98 11.61 -3.21
CA ARG A 48 -1.01 11.45 -4.30
C ARG A 48 0.33 12.00 -3.86
N TYR A 49 1.35 11.19 -3.97
CA TYR A 49 2.72 11.69 -3.93
C TYR A 49 2.97 12.52 -5.18
N LEU A 50 3.54 13.70 -5.01
CA LEU A 50 4.21 14.38 -6.13
C LEU A 50 5.44 13.57 -6.51
N ARG A 51 5.28 12.63 -7.42
CA ARG A 51 6.42 12.08 -8.12
C ARG A 51 6.93 13.15 -9.07
N LEU A 52 8.15 13.60 -8.81
CA LEU A 52 8.94 14.38 -9.76
C LEU A 52 9.54 13.46 -10.85
N ASP A 53 8.78 12.48 -11.31
CA ASP A 53 9.18 11.69 -12.45
C ASP A 53 9.11 12.61 -13.68
N LYS A 54 10.27 12.91 -14.25
CA LYS A 54 10.34 13.60 -15.54
C LYS A 54 9.49 12.83 -16.52
N GLN A 55 8.45 13.45 -17.03
CA GLN A 55 7.74 12.95 -18.21
C GLN A 55 8.74 12.90 -19.36
N VAL A 56 9.12 11.71 -19.77
CA VAL A 56 9.92 11.50 -20.96
C VAL A 56 8.94 11.34 -22.10
N GLU A 57 8.92 12.32 -23.02
CA GLU A 57 8.06 12.34 -24.18
C GLU A 57 8.23 11.05 -25.00
N GLY A 58 7.13 10.41 -25.36
CA GLY A 58 7.10 9.16 -26.13
C GLY A 58 7.18 7.85 -25.33
N TRP A 59 7.27 7.88 -24.00
CA TRP A 59 7.30 6.69 -23.16
C TRP A 59 6.12 6.66 -22.18
N ALA A 60 5.03 6.00 -22.56
CA ALA A 60 4.00 5.60 -21.61
C ALA A 60 4.45 4.33 -20.87
N ARG A 61 5.23 4.45 -19.83
CA ARG A 61 5.41 3.35 -18.86
C ARG A 61 4.13 3.24 -18.05
N LEU A 62 3.37 2.19 -18.31
CA LEU A 62 2.42 1.67 -17.33
C LEU A 62 3.25 1.10 -16.18
N SER A 63 3.58 1.97 -15.23
CA SER A 63 4.34 1.55 -14.06
C SER A 63 3.48 0.61 -13.22
N PRO A 64 4.07 -0.33 -12.50
CA PRO A 64 3.36 -1.14 -11.50
C PRO A 64 2.49 -0.29 -10.55
N SER A 65 2.89 0.96 -10.30
CA SER A 65 2.13 1.90 -9.49
C SER A 65 0.77 2.32 -10.09
N ILE A 66 0.63 2.41 -11.42
CA ILE A 66 -0.67 2.71 -12.07
C ILE A 66 -1.63 1.53 -11.89
N ILE A 67 -1.15 0.31 -12.05
CA ILE A 67 -1.97 -0.89 -11.83
C ILE A 67 -2.35 -1.00 -10.36
N ARG A 68 -1.44 -0.71 -9.43
CA ARG A 68 -1.73 -0.69 -8.00
C ARG A 68 -2.76 0.38 -7.67
N GLU A 69 -2.62 1.60 -8.21
CA GLU A 69 -3.61 2.68 -7.99
C GLU A 69 -5.00 2.25 -8.45
N PHE A 70 -5.09 1.65 -9.63
CA PHE A 70 -6.35 1.14 -10.14
C PHE A 70 -6.92 0.00 -9.28
N TYR A 71 -6.08 -0.94 -8.89
CA TYR A 71 -6.48 -2.14 -8.15
C TYR A 71 -6.93 -1.81 -6.72
N SER A 72 -6.10 -1.05 -5.98
CA SER A 72 -6.26 -0.85 -4.53
C SER A 72 -6.98 0.43 -4.15
N TYR A 73 -6.96 1.46 -5.01
CA TYR A 73 -7.39 2.81 -4.63
C TYR A 73 -8.44 3.41 -5.55
N SER A 74 -8.99 2.64 -6.49
CA SER A 74 -9.99 3.16 -7.43
C SER A 74 -11.34 2.48 -7.25
N VAL A 75 -12.38 3.30 -7.29
CA VAL A 75 -13.78 2.85 -7.37
C VAL A 75 -14.32 3.25 -8.73
N ILE A 76 -14.89 2.29 -9.42
CA ILE A 76 -15.39 2.39 -10.78
C ILE A 76 -16.91 2.20 -10.78
N GLY A 77 -17.62 3.02 -11.52
CA GLY A 77 -19.06 2.92 -11.69
C GLY A 77 -19.51 3.62 -12.96
N LEU A 78 -20.81 3.67 -13.18
CA LEU A 78 -21.42 4.37 -14.32
C LEU A 78 -21.80 5.81 -13.92
N GLU A 79 -21.92 6.70 -14.90
CA GLU A 79 -22.31 8.10 -14.69
C GLU A 79 -23.62 8.23 -13.86
N GLY A 80 -24.59 7.33 -14.06
CA GLY A 80 -25.81 7.28 -13.27
C GLY A 80 -25.63 6.82 -11.81
N GLN A 81 -24.42 6.38 -11.41
CA GLN A 81 -24.13 5.78 -10.09
C GLN A 81 -23.24 6.68 -9.23
N ILE A 82 -23.12 7.97 -9.50
CA ILE A 82 -22.19 8.91 -8.87
C ILE A 82 -22.25 8.85 -7.33
N GLN A 83 -23.44 8.88 -6.73
CA GLN A 83 -23.59 8.83 -5.26
C GLN A 83 -23.06 7.51 -4.68
N GLY A 84 -23.31 6.39 -5.37
CA GLY A 84 -22.80 5.07 -4.99
C GLY A 84 -21.27 4.99 -5.08
N ILE A 85 -20.68 5.61 -6.11
CA ILE A 85 -19.23 5.70 -6.28
C ILE A 85 -18.60 6.44 -5.09
N PHE A 86 -19.13 7.62 -4.73
CA PHE A 86 -18.60 8.38 -3.60
C PHE A 86 -18.74 7.63 -2.28
N LYS A 87 -19.92 7.05 -2.00
CA LYS A 87 -20.13 6.27 -0.78
C LYS A 87 -19.15 5.09 -0.68
N LYS A 88 -18.95 4.34 -1.77
CA LYS A 88 -17.99 3.22 -1.79
C LYS A 88 -16.55 3.70 -1.65
N ALA A 89 -16.21 4.86 -2.23
CA ALA A 89 -14.89 5.47 -2.09
C ALA A 89 -14.60 5.89 -0.64
N GLU A 90 -15.57 6.43 0.09
CA GLU A 90 -15.44 6.73 1.51
C GLU A 90 -15.19 5.48 2.34
N LEU A 91 -15.95 4.40 2.10
CA LEU A 91 -15.75 3.12 2.79
C LEU A 91 -14.35 2.55 2.53
N LEU A 92 -13.91 2.55 1.27
CA LEU A 92 -12.58 2.10 0.90
C LEU A 92 -11.47 2.95 1.57
N GLN A 93 -11.68 4.28 1.65
CA GLN A 93 -10.75 5.19 2.34
C GLN A 93 -10.65 4.85 3.84
N GLN A 94 -11.77 4.58 4.50
CA GLN A 94 -11.80 4.20 5.90
C GLN A 94 -11.09 2.86 6.14
N GLU A 95 -11.31 1.87 5.28
CA GLU A 95 -10.62 0.58 5.34
C GLU A 95 -9.10 0.73 5.24
N ILE A 96 -8.62 1.53 4.28
CA ILE A 96 -7.19 1.81 4.08
C ILE A 96 -6.58 2.51 5.30
N ILE A 97 -7.28 3.46 5.90
CA ILE A 97 -6.84 4.13 7.13
C ILE A 97 -6.72 3.11 8.27
N GLU A 98 -7.68 2.21 8.44
CA GLU A 98 -7.64 1.18 9.48
C GLU A 98 -6.49 0.18 9.26
N ILE A 99 -6.24 -0.21 8.02
CA ILE A 99 -5.08 -1.04 7.67
C ILE A 99 -3.77 -0.32 8.04
N SER A 100 -3.68 0.97 7.70
CA SER A 100 -2.50 1.78 8.00
C SER A 100 -2.26 1.90 9.51
N LYS A 101 -3.30 2.11 10.31
CA LYS A 101 -3.21 2.14 11.77
C LYS A 101 -2.74 0.82 12.34
N LYS A 102 -3.26 -0.31 11.86
CA LYS A 102 -2.82 -1.65 12.30
C LYS A 102 -1.35 -1.88 11.97
N LYS A 103 -0.92 -1.54 10.76
CA LYS A 103 0.48 -1.66 10.34
C LYS A 103 1.40 -0.72 11.14
N TYR A 104 0.96 0.49 11.45
CA TYR A 104 1.68 1.40 12.34
C TYR A 104 1.91 0.77 13.74
N GLN A 105 0.87 0.20 14.34
CA GLN A 105 0.99 -0.47 15.64
C GLN A 105 1.89 -1.70 15.59
N LEU A 106 1.85 -2.44 14.49
CA LEU A 106 2.76 -3.57 14.27
C LEU A 106 4.23 -3.10 14.20
N ALA A 107 4.51 -2.04 13.44
CA ALA A 107 5.84 -1.44 13.36
C ALA A 107 6.35 -0.97 14.71
N LEU A 108 5.50 -0.24 15.46
CA LEU A 108 5.84 0.24 16.81
C LEU A 108 6.16 -0.91 17.76
N THR A 109 5.35 -1.97 17.73
CA THR A 109 5.56 -3.17 18.57
C THR A 109 6.88 -3.87 18.22
N ALA A 110 7.16 -4.04 16.93
CA ALA A 110 8.38 -4.68 16.46
C ALA A 110 9.63 -3.86 16.84
N MET A 111 9.61 -2.54 16.65
CA MET A 111 10.74 -1.68 17.01
C MET A 111 10.97 -1.64 18.52
N LYS A 112 9.89 -1.51 19.31
CA LYS A 112 10.00 -1.57 20.77
C LYS A 112 10.63 -2.89 21.21
N LYS A 113 10.16 -4.02 20.70
CA LYS A 113 10.71 -5.32 21.03
C LYS A 113 12.17 -5.46 20.62
N ALA A 114 12.55 -4.92 19.46
CA ALA A 114 13.95 -4.95 19.00
C ALA A 114 14.87 -4.17 19.94
N VAL A 115 14.42 -3.04 20.49
CA VAL A 115 15.15 -2.24 21.48
C VAL A 115 15.18 -2.92 22.84
N ASP A 116 14.03 -3.41 23.33
CA ASP A 116 13.90 -4.05 24.64
C ASP A 116 14.78 -5.32 24.79
N LEU A 117 15.15 -5.95 23.68
CA LEU A 117 16.06 -7.09 23.64
C LEU A 117 17.55 -6.71 23.78
N GLN A 118 17.88 -5.42 23.75
CA GLN A 118 19.26 -4.94 23.91
C GLN A 118 19.57 -4.59 25.36
N GLU A 119 20.75 -4.94 25.82
CA GLU A 119 21.24 -4.58 27.17
C GLU A 119 21.31 -3.04 27.33
N ASP A 120 21.74 -2.35 26.26
CA ASP A 120 21.86 -0.89 26.21
C ASP A 120 20.58 -0.16 25.77
N SER A 121 19.40 -0.74 26.02
CA SER A 121 18.11 -0.22 25.55
C SER A 121 17.88 1.27 25.88
N GLN A 122 18.27 1.73 27.07
CA GLN A 122 18.15 3.13 27.49
C GLN A 122 19.04 4.06 26.67
N LEU A 123 20.26 3.64 26.37
CA LEU A 123 21.20 4.39 25.54
C LEU A 123 20.68 4.47 24.11
N ILE A 124 20.16 3.37 23.57
CA ILE A 124 19.52 3.33 22.25
C ILE A 124 18.37 4.33 22.19
N LEU A 125 17.45 4.31 23.15
CA LEU A 125 16.30 5.24 23.18
C LEU A 125 16.71 6.72 23.28
N ALA A 126 17.78 7.01 24.01
CA ALA A 126 18.28 8.38 24.17
C ALA A 126 18.96 8.93 22.88
N HIS A 127 19.50 8.03 22.05
CA HIS A 127 20.35 8.39 20.90
C HIS A 127 19.78 7.98 19.54
N THR A 128 18.53 7.48 19.50
CA THR A 128 17.93 6.96 18.27
C THR A 128 16.54 7.55 18.01
N CYS A 129 16.28 7.89 16.76
CA CYS A 129 14.96 8.28 16.27
C CYS A 129 14.47 7.25 15.25
N PHE A 130 13.28 6.70 15.46
CA PHE A 130 12.61 5.79 14.53
C PHE A 130 11.55 6.57 13.76
N ILE A 131 11.65 6.58 12.44
CA ILE A 131 10.76 7.32 11.54
C ILE A 131 10.03 6.33 10.65
N ILE A 132 8.71 6.27 10.75
CA ILE A 132 7.88 5.50 9.82
C ILE A 132 7.62 6.36 8.60
N SER A 133 7.82 5.77 7.42
CA SER A 133 7.62 6.41 6.12
C SER A 133 6.72 5.57 5.20
N GLY A 134 6.63 5.94 3.93
CA GLY A 134 5.90 5.17 2.93
C GLY A 134 4.38 5.13 3.13
N ASP A 135 3.75 4.08 2.60
CA ASP A 135 2.29 3.93 2.56
C ASP A 135 1.64 4.03 3.96
N VAL A 136 2.30 3.50 4.99
CA VAL A 136 1.79 3.53 6.37
C VAL A 136 1.69 4.94 6.92
N ALA A 137 2.74 5.76 6.72
CA ALA A 137 2.79 7.14 7.19
C ALA A 137 1.76 8.04 6.50
N TYR A 138 1.42 7.71 5.25
CA TYR A 138 0.44 8.46 4.46
C TYR A 138 -0.99 7.94 4.55
N GLU A 139 -1.24 6.94 5.39
CA GLU A 139 -2.55 6.28 5.52
C GLU A 139 -3.03 5.67 4.19
N MET A 140 -2.09 5.05 3.47
CA MET A 140 -2.29 4.43 2.15
C MET A 140 -1.90 2.95 2.14
N ALA A 141 -1.73 2.33 3.30
CA ALA A 141 -1.38 0.91 3.37
C ALA A 141 -2.54 0.03 2.87
N HIS A 142 -2.19 -1.02 2.14
CA HIS A 142 -3.12 -1.99 1.58
C HIS A 142 -2.72 -3.43 1.96
N LEU A 143 -3.62 -4.39 1.72
CA LEU A 143 -3.39 -5.82 1.98
C LEU A 143 -3.11 -6.63 0.71
N GLU A 144 -2.98 -5.97 -0.44
CA GLU A 144 -2.78 -6.67 -1.72
C GLU A 144 -1.47 -7.46 -1.74
N PRO A 145 -1.50 -8.75 -2.12
CA PRO A 145 -0.30 -9.56 -2.18
C PRO A 145 0.70 -9.00 -3.20
N ARG A 146 1.97 -9.10 -2.87
CA ARG A 146 3.08 -8.74 -3.75
C ARG A 146 4.20 -9.78 -3.65
N PRO A 147 4.96 -10.02 -4.73
CA PRO A 147 6.11 -10.89 -4.65
C PRO A 147 7.23 -10.24 -3.82
N GLU A 148 7.77 -10.99 -2.86
CA GLU A 148 9.00 -10.65 -2.16
C GLU A 148 10.19 -11.13 -3.00
N PHE A 149 11.04 -10.20 -3.44
CA PHE A 149 12.14 -10.51 -4.35
C PHE A 149 13.22 -11.42 -3.75
N THR A 150 13.37 -11.40 -2.42
CA THR A 150 14.40 -12.19 -1.75
C THR A 150 14.00 -13.65 -1.53
N THR A 151 12.72 -13.93 -1.34
CA THR A 151 12.20 -15.27 -1.05
C THR A 151 11.40 -15.87 -2.19
N GLY A 152 10.90 -15.05 -3.12
CA GLY A 152 9.97 -15.46 -4.17
C GLY A 152 8.56 -15.77 -3.66
N GLU A 153 8.32 -15.60 -2.36
CA GLU A 153 7.00 -15.80 -1.75
C GLU A 153 6.10 -14.58 -1.91
N LEU A 154 4.79 -14.78 -1.81
CA LEU A 154 3.83 -13.67 -1.77
C LEU A 154 3.74 -13.14 -0.34
N VAL A 155 4.00 -11.85 -0.18
CA VAL A 155 3.84 -11.12 1.07
C VAL A 155 2.58 -10.25 0.98
N ASN A 156 1.79 -10.24 2.03
CA ASN A 156 0.56 -9.47 2.06
C ASN A 156 0.81 -8.00 2.41
N GLY A 157 0.34 -7.15 1.52
CA GLY A 157 0.18 -5.72 1.76
C GLY A 157 1.43 -4.86 1.62
N SER A 158 1.27 -3.61 2.01
CA SER A 158 2.32 -2.59 2.00
C SER A 158 3.48 -2.93 2.93
N ASP A 159 4.68 -2.49 2.57
CA ASP A 159 5.88 -2.56 3.40
C ASP A 159 5.74 -1.74 4.68
N LEU A 160 6.61 -2.05 5.63
CA LEU A 160 6.91 -1.21 6.77
C LEU A 160 8.24 -0.50 6.49
N ASP A 161 8.16 0.70 5.94
CA ASP A 161 9.33 1.53 5.66
C ASP A 161 9.72 2.28 6.93
N ILE A 162 10.79 1.82 7.60
CA ILE A 162 11.28 2.42 8.84
C ILE A 162 12.70 2.93 8.63
N VAL A 163 12.88 4.23 8.82
CA VAL A 163 14.19 4.88 8.82
C VAL A 163 14.65 5.04 10.25
N ILE A 164 15.87 4.61 10.55
CA ILE A 164 16.48 4.70 11.86
C ILE A 164 17.64 5.68 11.79
N VAL A 165 17.55 6.72 12.59
CA VAL A 165 18.59 7.75 12.69
C VAL A 165 19.23 7.64 14.06
N THR A 166 20.52 7.37 14.12
CA THR A 166 21.29 7.30 15.37
C THR A 166 22.28 8.47 15.45
N LYS A 167 22.54 8.94 16.66
CA LYS A 167 23.55 9.96 16.95
C LYS A 167 24.42 9.49 18.10
N ASP A 168 25.73 9.48 17.90
CA ASP A 168 26.74 9.19 18.92
C ASP A 168 26.55 7.80 19.61
N LEU A 169 25.97 6.81 18.88
CA LEU A 169 25.90 5.42 19.33
C LEU A 169 27.19 4.67 18.95
N PRO A 170 27.78 3.86 19.85
CA PRO A 170 28.86 2.96 19.51
C PRO A 170 28.45 1.95 18.42
N GLU A 171 29.41 1.61 17.56
CA GLU A 171 29.15 0.76 16.39
C GLU A 171 28.60 -0.62 16.78
N HIS A 172 29.13 -1.23 17.85
CA HIS A 172 28.65 -2.54 18.32
C HIS A 172 27.19 -2.52 18.76
N ILE A 173 26.71 -1.41 19.36
CA ILE A 173 25.30 -1.24 19.75
C ILE A 173 24.43 -1.06 18.50
N THR A 174 24.88 -0.29 17.52
CA THR A 174 24.17 -0.11 16.25
C THR A 174 24.04 -1.43 15.51
N GLN A 175 25.11 -2.25 15.45
CA GLN A 175 25.07 -3.59 14.85
C GLN A 175 24.16 -4.56 15.62
N GLY A 176 24.16 -4.50 16.95
CA GLY A 176 23.24 -5.26 17.80
C GLY A 176 21.78 -4.92 17.53
N LEU A 177 21.47 -3.63 17.41
CA LEU A 177 20.14 -3.16 17.09
C LEU A 177 19.68 -3.61 15.69
N ASP A 178 20.56 -3.49 14.67
CA ASP A 178 20.27 -3.95 13.31
C ASP A 178 19.96 -5.46 13.28
N SER A 179 20.78 -6.27 13.95
CA SER A 179 20.59 -7.71 14.08
C SER A 179 19.26 -8.05 14.76
N SER A 180 18.89 -7.31 15.79
CA SER A 180 17.63 -7.49 16.53
C SER A 180 16.42 -7.13 15.65
N ILE A 181 16.50 -6.06 14.87
CA ILE A 181 15.46 -5.66 13.90
C ILE A 181 15.31 -6.73 12.81
N TYR A 182 16.43 -7.22 12.28
CA TYR A 182 16.40 -8.29 11.29
C TYR A 182 15.71 -9.55 11.84
N ALA A 183 15.95 -9.91 13.09
CA ALA A 183 15.29 -11.03 13.74
C ALA A 183 13.76 -10.86 13.85
N GLN A 184 13.23 -9.61 13.90
CA GLN A 184 11.80 -9.35 13.87
C GLN A 184 11.17 -9.55 12.47
N LYS A 185 11.96 -9.65 11.40
CA LYS A 185 11.44 -9.82 10.03
C LYS A 185 10.51 -11.03 9.93
N ALA A 186 10.88 -12.16 10.52
CA ALA A 186 10.06 -13.38 10.50
C ALA A 186 8.71 -13.20 11.22
N PHE A 187 8.69 -12.39 12.29
CA PHE A 187 7.46 -12.03 12.99
C PHE A 187 6.58 -11.10 12.14
N LEU A 188 7.17 -10.11 11.51
CA LEU A 188 6.47 -9.15 10.67
C LEU A 188 5.87 -9.77 9.41
N LEU A 189 6.51 -10.80 8.84
CA LEU A 189 6.01 -11.52 7.66
C LEU A 189 4.81 -12.42 7.97
N LYS A 190 4.59 -12.79 9.24
CA LYS A 190 3.49 -13.68 9.67
C LYS A 190 2.23 -12.94 10.10
N ASN A 191 2.32 -11.64 10.35
CA ASN A 191 1.25 -10.79 10.85
C ASN A 191 0.94 -9.63 9.91
#